data_11421f755c53cebbcb0e5a06d21ba189
#
_entry.id   11421f755c53cebbcb0e5a06d21ba189
#
_cell.length_a   1.000
_cell.length_b   1.000
_cell.length_c   1.000
_cell.angle_alpha   90.00
_cell.angle_beta   90.00
_cell.angle_gamma   90.00
#
_symmetry.space_group_name_H-M   'P 1'
#
loop_
_entity.id
_entity.type
_entity.pdbx_description
1 polymer ?
#
loop_
_entity_poly.entity_id
_entity_poly.type
_entity_poly.pdbx_seq_one_letter_code
_entity_poly.pdbx_strand_id
1 'polypeptide(L)'
;MSASLVGSEMCIRDRFYTGANEFLYRGYTPFTNAIFNIRYLLERPGDLNNFDYNYKETVDNVSIYENPYPTSIGFAVSNNVKDWDQSRYSAMIAQNTLAYDMTGYGGFFQDEYPAISVTSDTAKVSYENNQVSFTANASGPMCFMLSFTADHAGDYYVNCRGNYVTKIRFYKNGQEIAYDRYQIQIFHLGQLEAGDYISIEYEYSNVSGSEVAPFYVATFHQDVFENVYRELTNHMLEVETVKDGYVYGTIEMPEDKTLFTSIPYDEGWTVKVDGKKVDYYKVAGAFIGVDIGAGSHTVEFSYMPQGMLFGIAISVICMVLLLVSLQVEKKLEVRRIEKANAREENEKPGEKLAEEVETDIENLENV
;
A
#
# COMPACT_ATOMS: atom_id res chain seq x y z
N MET A 1 7.21 6.92 -1.21
CA MET A 1 5.76 7.21 -1.16
C MET A 1 5.14 6.42 -0.01
N SER A 2 4.89 7.05 1.13
CA SER A 2 3.99 6.47 2.13
C SER A 2 2.57 6.92 1.76
N ALA A 3 2.03 6.39 0.68
CA ALA A 3 0.62 6.55 0.40
C ALA A 3 -0.13 5.78 1.48
N SER A 4 -0.88 6.48 2.29
CA SER A 4 -1.82 5.92 3.23
C SER A 4 -2.92 5.18 2.45
N LEU A 5 -2.67 3.93 2.10
CA LEU A 5 -3.69 3.00 1.59
C LEU A 5 -4.65 2.56 2.71
N VAL A 6 -4.63 3.29 3.83
CA VAL A 6 -5.52 3.09 4.97
C VAL A 6 -6.92 3.52 4.56
N GLY A 7 -7.78 2.56 4.33
CA GLY A 7 -9.21 2.78 4.08
C GLY A 7 -9.77 2.32 2.74
N SER A 8 -8.96 1.77 1.84
CA SER A 8 -9.49 1.19 0.62
C SER A 8 -10.15 -0.16 0.92
N GLU A 9 -11.45 -0.25 0.73
CA GLU A 9 -12.24 -1.48 0.94
C GLU A 9 -12.16 -2.45 -0.24
N MET A 10 -11.20 -2.30 -1.12
CA MET A 10 -11.05 -3.08 -2.34
C MET A 10 -10.35 -4.43 -2.12
N CYS A 11 -10.42 -5.33 -3.11
CA CYS A 11 -9.59 -6.54 -3.22
C CYS A 11 -8.09 -6.28 -2.97
N ILE A 12 -7.67 -5.04 -3.08
CA ILE A 12 -6.37 -4.51 -2.69
C ILE A 12 -6.18 -4.56 -1.17
N ARG A 13 -7.17 -4.14 -0.38
CA ARG A 13 -7.11 -4.20 1.09
C ARG A 13 -6.83 -5.61 1.58
N ASP A 14 -7.41 -6.56 0.90
CA ASP A 14 -7.24 -7.96 1.24
C ASP A 14 -5.90 -8.53 0.75
N ARG A 15 -5.16 -7.83 -0.09
CA ARG A 15 -3.89 -8.27 -0.69
C ARG A 15 -2.69 -7.47 -0.24
N PHE A 16 -2.92 -6.29 0.36
CA PHE A 16 -1.88 -5.43 0.87
C PHE A 16 -2.03 -5.32 2.38
N TYR A 17 -1.05 -5.81 3.11
CA TYR A 17 -0.89 -5.50 4.52
C TYR A 17 0.01 -4.28 4.63
N THR A 18 -0.47 -3.22 5.28
CA THR A 18 0.31 -2.03 5.56
C THR A 18 0.67 -2.00 7.05
N GLY A 19 1.91 -2.36 7.37
CA GLY A 19 2.51 -1.96 8.63
C GLY A 19 2.99 -0.52 8.55
N ALA A 20 3.45 0.06 9.65
CA ALA A 20 3.95 1.43 9.67
C ALA A 20 5.10 1.69 8.66
N ASN A 21 5.80 0.63 8.24
CA ASN A 21 6.95 0.68 7.32
C ASN A 21 6.94 -0.44 6.28
N GLU A 22 5.84 -1.17 6.13
CA GLU A 22 5.75 -2.30 5.21
C GLU A 22 4.53 -2.19 4.32
N PHE A 23 4.74 -2.51 3.05
CA PHE A 23 3.72 -2.70 2.07
C PHE A 23 3.87 -4.12 1.51
N LEU A 24 2.93 -4.99 1.81
CA LEU A 24 2.97 -6.40 1.39
C LEU A 24 1.90 -6.64 0.32
N TYR A 25 2.35 -7.00 -0.89
CA TYR A 25 1.50 -7.44 -1.98
C TYR A 25 1.36 -8.96 -1.94
N ARG A 26 0.17 -9.46 -1.68
CA ARG A 26 -0.12 -10.89 -1.53
C ARG A 26 -1.28 -11.30 -2.41
N GLY A 27 -1.21 -12.49 -2.98
CA GLY A 27 -2.24 -13.01 -3.85
C GLY A 27 -2.30 -12.29 -5.19
N TYR A 28 -1.14 -12.11 -5.80
CA TYR A 28 -0.99 -11.59 -7.14
C TYR A 28 -1.63 -12.53 -8.17
N THR A 29 -2.18 -11.94 -9.21
CA THR A 29 -2.73 -12.62 -10.38
C THR A 29 -2.28 -11.85 -11.61
N PRO A 30 -2.33 -12.43 -12.81
CA PRO A 30 -1.96 -11.70 -14.03
C PRO A 30 -2.69 -10.36 -14.18
N PHE A 31 -3.99 -10.32 -13.88
CA PHE A 31 -4.78 -9.09 -13.95
C PHE A 31 -4.34 -8.03 -12.94
N THR A 32 -4.15 -8.42 -11.66
CA THR A 32 -3.72 -7.45 -10.64
C THR A 32 -2.30 -6.95 -10.89
N ASN A 33 -1.41 -7.82 -11.35
CA ASN A 33 -0.06 -7.43 -11.74
C ASN A 33 -0.08 -6.42 -12.89
N ALA A 34 -0.98 -6.60 -13.86
CA ALA A 34 -1.16 -5.67 -14.97
C ALA A 34 -1.67 -4.30 -14.50
N ILE A 35 -2.78 -4.23 -13.74
CA ILE A 35 -3.33 -2.94 -13.30
C ILE A 35 -2.43 -2.18 -12.32
N PHE A 36 -1.55 -2.87 -11.58
CA PHE A 36 -0.56 -2.25 -10.69
C PHE A 36 0.77 -1.92 -11.36
N ASN A 37 0.92 -2.26 -12.65
CA ASN A 37 2.18 -2.11 -13.38
C ASN A 37 3.37 -2.76 -12.64
N ILE A 38 3.16 -3.97 -12.10
CA ILE A 38 4.23 -4.74 -11.47
C ILE A 38 5.03 -5.40 -12.57
N ARG A 39 6.24 -4.92 -12.79
CA ARG A 39 7.08 -5.37 -13.89
C ARG A 39 8.02 -6.50 -13.50
N TYR A 40 8.58 -6.45 -12.31
CA TYR A 40 9.54 -7.42 -11.83
C TYR A 40 9.15 -7.95 -10.46
N LEU A 41 9.41 -9.23 -10.25
CA LEU A 41 9.38 -9.88 -8.95
C LEU A 41 10.79 -10.29 -8.57
N LEU A 42 11.19 -10.01 -7.33
CA LEU A 42 12.49 -10.37 -6.78
C LEU A 42 12.28 -11.40 -5.67
N GLU A 43 12.79 -12.61 -5.84
CA GLU A 43 12.64 -13.70 -4.88
C GLU A 43 13.97 -14.24 -4.38
N ARG A 44 14.02 -14.59 -3.09
CA ARG A 44 15.12 -15.34 -2.51
C ARG A 44 14.87 -16.84 -2.65
N PRO A 45 15.92 -17.69 -2.74
CA PRO A 45 15.76 -19.12 -2.81
C PRO A 45 14.93 -19.69 -1.65
N GLY A 46 13.92 -20.49 -1.97
CA GLY A 46 13.01 -21.09 -1.01
C GLY A 46 11.72 -20.29 -0.76
N ASP A 47 11.56 -19.16 -1.41
CA ASP A 47 10.29 -18.46 -1.46
C ASP A 47 9.32 -19.15 -2.45
N LEU A 48 8.09 -18.62 -2.56
CA LEU A 48 7.01 -19.23 -3.32
C LEU A 48 7.37 -19.52 -4.79
N ASN A 49 6.94 -20.66 -5.30
CA ASN A 49 6.95 -20.91 -6.75
C ASN A 49 6.07 -19.90 -7.45
N ASN A 50 6.66 -19.20 -8.43
CA ASN A 50 5.99 -18.16 -9.17
C ASN A 50 5.71 -18.61 -10.60
N PHE A 51 4.47 -19.03 -10.85
CA PHE A 51 4.05 -19.51 -12.16
C PHE A 51 3.66 -18.40 -13.14
N ASP A 52 3.40 -17.19 -12.62
CA ASP A 52 2.87 -16.06 -13.41
C ASP A 52 3.95 -15.18 -14.04
N TYR A 53 5.23 -15.44 -13.77
CA TYR A 53 6.37 -14.62 -14.21
C TYR A 53 7.44 -15.42 -14.92
N ASN A 54 8.11 -14.81 -15.86
CA ASN A 54 9.23 -15.41 -16.57
C ASN A 54 10.54 -15.20 -15.81
N TYR A 55 11.24 -16.29 -15.47
CA TYR A 55 12.59 -16.19 -14.89
C TYR A 55 13.52 -15.45 -15.86
N LYS A 56 14.27 -14.50 -15.37
CA LYS A 56 15.23 -13.69 -16.12
C LYS A 56 16.67 -14.04 -15.76
N GLU A 57 17.04 -13.84 -14.49
CA GLU A 57 18.38 -14.08 -13.99
C GLU A 57 18.40 -14.18 -12.46
N THR A 58 19.54 -14.60 -11.88
CA THR A 58 19.80 -14.55 -10.44
C THR A 58 21.04 -13.71 -10.17
N VAL A 59 20.91 -12.68 -9.33
CA VAL A 59 21.98 -11.79 -8.90
C VAL A 59 22.06 -11.81 -7.38
N ASP A 60 23.25 -12.05 -6.81
CA ASP A 60 23.47 -12.07 -5.34
C ASP A 60 22.46 -12.91 -4.55
N ASN A 61 22.15 -14.12 -5.05
CA ASN A 61 21.18 -15.03 -4.46
C ASN A 61 19.72 -14.49 -4.45
N VAL A 62 19.39 -13.57 -5.36
CA VAL A 62 18.04 -13.08 -5.62
C VAL A 62 17.66 -13.42 -7.04
N SER A 63 16.61 -14.19 -7.23
CA SER A 63 16.04 -14.50 -8.55
C SER A 63 15.14 -13.38 -9.02
N ILE A 64 15.35 -12.94 -10.24
CA ILE A 64 14.59 -11.87 -10.90
C ILE A 64 13.66 -12.51 -11.92
N TYR A 65 12.38 -12.22 -11.78
CA TYR A 65 11.33 -12.66 -12.70
C TYR A 65 10.68 -11.45 -13.36
N GLU A 66 10.37 -11.55 -14.63
CA GLU A 66 9.72 -10.48 -15.41
C GLU A 66 8.26 -10.83 -15.71
N ASN A 67 7.36 -9.88 -15.45
CA ASN A 67 5.94 -10.02 -15.77
C ASN A 67 5.77 -10.10 -17.30
N PRO A 68 5.13 -11.15 -17.85
CA PRO A 68 4.86 -11.25 -19.29
C PRO A 68 3.84 -10.22 -19.78
N TYR A 69 3.13 -9.52 -18.88
CA TYR A 69 2.09 -8.55 -19.17
C TYR A 69 2.45 -7.14 -18.66
N PRO A 70 3.50 -6.50 -19.23
CA PRO A 70 3.90 -5.16 -18.81
C PRO A 70 2.84 -4.12 -19.21
N THR A 71 2.58 -3.15 -18.34
CA THR A 71 1.58 -2.12 -18.54
C THR A 71 2.11 -0.74 -18.14
N SER A 72 1.22 0.22 -18.00
CA SER A 72 1.48 1.55 -17.45
C SER A 72 0.72 1.76 -16.13
N ILE A 73 0.93 2.91 -15.51
CA ILE A 73 0.21 3.33 -14.29
C ILE A 73 -1.18 3.91 -14.59
N GLY A 74 -1.57 4.03 -15.85
CA GLY A 74 -2.87 4.56 -16.24
C GLY A 74 -3.36 3.99 -17.56
N PHE A 75 -4.68 3.90 -17.71
CA PHE A 75 -5.39 3.32 -18.84
C PHE A 75 -6.64 4.11 -19.17
N ALA A 76 -6.95 4.26 -20.45
CA ALA A 76 -8.27 4.71 -20.88
C ALA A 76 -9.27 3.56 -20.79
N VAL A 77 -10.21 3.64 -19.87
CA VAL A 77 -11.20 2.59 -19.62
C VAL A 77 -12.63 3.11 -19.78
N SER A 78 -13.58 2.18 -19.92
CA SER A 78 -15.00 2.52 -19.97
C SER A 78 -15.44 3.26 -18.69
N ASN A 79 -16.38 4.19 -18.86
CA ASN A 79 -17.00 4.93 -17.75
C ASN A 79 -17.80 4.04 -16.79
N ASN A 80 -18.09 2.78 -17.14
CA ASN A 80 -18.79 1.82 -16.28
C ASN A 80 -17.98 1.50 -15.01
N VAL A 81 -16.65 1.66 -15.05
CA VAL A 81 -15.78 1.43 -13.89
C VAL A 81 -16.10 2.29 -12.68
N LYS A 82 -16.81 3.41 -12.85
CA LYS A 82 -17.22 4.31 -11.77
C LYS A 82 -18.21 3.68 -10.80
N ASP A 83 -19.09 2.81 -11.32
CA ASP A 83 -20.16 2.16 -10.56
C ASP A 83 -19.76 0.77 -10.04
N TRP A 84 -18.54 0.34 -10.30
CA TRP A 84 -18.05 -0.97 -9.87
C TRP A 84 -17.99 -1.09 -8.35
N ASP A 85 -18.62 -2.14 -7.83
CA ASP A 85 -18.68 -2.48 -6.40
C ASP A 85 -18.22 -3.92 -6.16
N GLN A 86 -17.10 -4.07 -5.49
CA GLN A 86 -16.52 -5.38 -5.16
C GLN A 86 -17.26 -6.15 -4.07
N SER A 87 -18.05 -5.48 -3.23
CA SER A 87 -18.61 -6.06 -2.00
C SER A 87 -19.51 -7.28 -2.25
N ARG A 88 -19.90 -7.47 -3.51
CA ARG A 88 -20.84 -8.51 -3.96
C ARG A 88 -20.19 -9.79 -4.44
N TYR A 89 -18.86 -9.86 -4.54
CA TYR A 89 -18.16 -10.91 -5.28
C TYR A 89 -17.03 -11.54 -4.47
N SER A 90 -16.68 -12.80 -4.82
CA SER A 90 -15.41 -13.38 -4.39
C SER A 90 -14.23 -12.60 -4.98
N ALA A 91 -13.05 -12.72 -4.38
CA ALA A 91 -11.88 -11.96 -4.82
C ALA A 91 -11.47 -12.26 -6.28
N MET A 92 -11.77 -13.44 -6.80
CA MET A 92 -11.50 -13.82 -8.20
C MET A 92 -12.58 -13.27 -9.14
N ILE A 93 -13.85 -13.43 -8.78
CA ILE A 93 -14.97 -12.90 -9.59
C ILE A 93 -14.98 -11.37 -9.59
N ALA A 94 -14.56 -10.72 -8.50
CA ALA A 94 -14.42 -9.26 -8.46
C ALA A 94 -13.41 -8.74 -9.51
N GLN A 95 -12.36 -9.52 -9.82
CA GLN A 95 -11.43 -9.16 -10.90
C GLN A 95 -12.06 -9.28 -12.28
N ASN A 96 -12.85 -10.35 -12.52
CA ASN A 96 -13.59 -10.50 -13.77
C ASN A 96 -14.53 -9.33 -14.00
N THR A 97 -15.28 -8.91 -12.98
CA THR A 97 -16.27 -7.83 -13.09
C THR A 97 -15.58 -6.47 -13.25
N LEU A 98 -14.48 -6.22 -12.54
CA LEU A 98 -13.69 -5.01 -12.74
C LEU A 98 -13.13 -4.93 -14.16
N ALA A 99 -12.55 -6.04 -14.64
CA ALA A 99 -12.03 -6.10 -16.00
C ALA A 99 -13.13 -5.85 -17.04
N TYR A 100 -14.32 -6.44 -16.83
CA TYR A 100 -15.46 -6.23 -17.71
C TYR A 100 -15.93 -4.76 -17.72
N ASP A 101 -16.03 -4.12 -16.56
CA ASP A 101 -16.41 -2.72 -16.46
C ASP A 101 -15.35 -1.77 -17.05
N MET A 102 -14.06 -2.18 -17.02
CA MET A 102 -12.97 -1.41 -17.64
C MET A 102 -12.93 -1.56 -19.16
N THR A 103 -13.10 -2.80 -19.68
CA THR A 103 -12.71 -3.16 -21.05
C THR A 103 -13.84 -3.75 -21.90
N GLY A 104 -14.94 -4.17 -21.28
CA GLY A 104 -15.99 -4.97 -21.93
C GLY A 104 -15.65 -6.47 -22.00
N TYR A 105 -14.47 -6.89 -21.58
CA TYR A 105 -14.04 -8.28 -21.50
C TYR A 105 -13.81 -8.71 -20.05
N GLY A 106 -14.13 -9.96 -19.73
CA GLY A 106 -13.97 -10.54 -18.38
C GLY A 106 -14.22 -12.03 -18.41
N GLY A 107 -14.27 -12.69 -17.24
CA GLY A 107 -14.55 -14.12 -17.14
C GLY A 107 -13.30 -15.00 -17.31
N PHE A 108 -12.12 -14.45 -17.08
CA PHE A 108 -10.86 -15.20 -17.09
C PHE A 108 -10.65 -16.05 -15.83
N PHE A 109 -11.34 -15.80 -14.73
CA PHE A 109 -11.52 -16.75 -13.65
C PHE A 109 -12.89 -17.43 -13.76
N GLN A 110 -12.89 -18.74 -13.72
CA GLN A 110 -14.10 -19.54 -13.66
C GLN A 110 -14.14 -20.28 -12.32
N ASP A 111 -15.22 -20.09 -11.55
CA ASP A 111 -15.39 -20.80 -10.29
C ASP A 111 -15.55 -22.31 -10.53
N GLU A 112 -14.82 -23.11 -9.75
CA GLU A 112 -14.88 -24.56 -9.74
C GLU A 112 -15.52 -25.05 -8.44
N TYR A 113 -16.24 -26.15 -8.51
CA TYR A 113 -16.96 -26.70 -7.36
C TYR A 113 -16.57 -28.17 -7.09
N PRO A 114 -15.29 -28.48 -6.91
CA PRO A 114 -14.88 -29.85 -6.59
C PRO A 114 -15.43 -30.26 -5.23
N ALA A 115 -15.54 -31.58 -5.00
CA ALA A 115 -15.91 -32.09 -3.69
C ALA A 115 -14.80 -31.79 -2.68
N ILE A 116 -15.05 -30.92 -1.71
CA ILE A 116 -14.09 -30.55 -0.67
C ILE A 116 -14.21 -31.50 0.51
N SER A 117 -13.11 -32.15 0.85
CA SER A 117 -12.96 -32.94 2.09
C SER A 117 -12.26 -32.12 3.16
N VAL A 118 -12.68 -32.28 4.41
CA VAL A 118 -12.11 -31.55 5.55
C VAL A 118 -11.71 -32.53 6.63
N THR A 119 -10.49 -32.41 7.16
CA THR A 119 -9.98 -33.23 8.26
C THR A 119 -9.27 -32.37 9.31
N SER A 120 -9.45 -32.72 10.59
CA SER A 120 -8.74 -32.12 11.72
C SER A 120 -8.84 -33.01 12.95
N ASP A 121 -7.74 -33.08 13.71
CA ASP A 121 -7.69 -33.71 15.03
C ASP A 121 -7.89 -32.70 16.17
N THR A 122 -7.75 -31.41 15.90
CA THR A 122 -7.73 -30.33 16.89
C THR A 122 -8.94 -29.40 16.86
N ALA A 123 -9.81 -29.57 15.84
CA ALA A 123 -11.00 -28.74 15.65
C ALA A 123 -12.17 -29.53 15.06
N LYS A 124 -13.38 -29.04 15.28
CA LYS A 124 -14.55 -29.41 14.46
C LYS A 124 -14.57 -28.48 13.27
N VAL A 125 -14.48 -29.03 12.07
CA VAL A 125 -14.41 -28.27 10.83
C VAL A 125 -15.48 -28.77 9.88
N SER A 126 -16.14 -27.86 9.14
CA SER A 126 -17.07 -28.17 8.06
C SER A 126 -16.84 -27.22 6.88
N TYR A 127 -17.22 -27.67 5.70
CA TYR A 127 -17.22 -26.85 4.49
C TYR A 127 -18.62 -26.87 3.86
N GLU A 128 -19.22 -25.70 3.72
CA GLU A 128 -20.51 -25.50 3.06
C GLU A 128 -20.56 -24.13 2.40
N ASN A 129 -21.18 -24.02 1.25
CA ASN A 129 -21.42 -22.75 0.54
C ASN A 129 -20.14 -21.90 0.36
N ASN A 130 -19.04 -22.53 -0.03
CA ASN A 130 -17.74 -21.90 -0.19
C ASN A 130 -17.18 -21.24 1.10
N GLN A 131 -17.59 -21.76 2.24
CA GLN A 131 -17.13 -21.33 3.56
C GLN A 131 -16.64 -22.51 4.37
N VAL A 132 -15.47 -22.33 4.98
CA VAL A 132 -14.95 -23.22 6.01
C VAL A 132 -15.35 -22.66 7.35
N SER A 133 -16.11 -23.42 8.11
CA SER A 133 -16.46 -23.11 9.50
C SER A 133 -15.68 -24.03 10.42
N PHE A 134 -15.01 -23.49 11.43
CA PHE A 134 -14.28 -24.32 12.39
C PHE A 134 -14.44 -23.80 13.82
N THR A 135 -14.37 -24.74 14.76
CA THR A 135 -14.41 -24.48 16.20
C THR A 135 -13.30 -25.29 16.85
N ALA A 136 -12.36 -24.61 17.52
CA ALA A 136 -11.27 -25.24 18.22
C ALA A 136 -11.80 -26.16 19.36
N ASN A 137 -11.25 -27.37 19.48
CA ASN A 137 -11.63 -28.31 20.54
C ASN A 137 -11.13 -27.85 21.93
N ALA A 138 -10.04 -27.08 21.96
CA ALA A 138 -9.46 -26.43 23.14
C ALA A 138 -8.73 -25.16 22.74
N SER A 139 -8.48 -24.27 23.71
CA SER A 139 -7.60 -23.12 23.47
C SER A 139 -6.17 -23.59 23.22
N GLY A 140 -5.55 -23.07 22.16
CA GLY A 140 -4.17 -23.41 21.78
C GLY A 140 -3.95 -23.55 20.29
N PRO A 141 -2.84 -24.21 19.88
CA PRO A 141 -2.56 -24.48 18.48
C PRO A 141 -3.63 -25.37 17.85
N MET A 142 -4.01 -25.04 16.63
CA MET A 142 -5.01 -25.76 15.86
C MET A 142 -4.51 -25.99 14.43
N CYS A 143 -4.88 -27.13 13.87
CA CYS A 143 -4.57 -27.48 12.49
C CYS A 143 -5.79 -28.15 11.85
N PHE A 144 -6.07 -27.81 10.58
CA PHE A 144 -6.99 -28.57 9.75
C PHE A 144 -6.50 -28.60 8.30
N MET A 145 -7.01 -29.57 7.55
CA MET A 145 -6.66 -29.77 6.15
C MET A 145 -7.94 -29.75 5.31
N LEU A 146 -7.91 -28.95 4.24
CA LEU A 146 -8.86 -28.99 3.15
C LEU A 146 -8.24 -29.78 2.00
N SER A 147 -9.03 -30.60 1.32
CA SER A 147 -8.54 -31.30 0.14
C SER A 147 -9.61 -31.47 -0.92
N PHE A 148 -9.17 -31.53 -2.17
CA PHE A 148 -10.01 -31.78 -3.34
C PHE A 148 -9.19 -32.46 -4.44
N THR A 149 -9.92 -33.04 -5.40
CA THR A 149 -9.34 -33.58 -6.62
C THR A 149 -9.72 -32.68 -7.79
N ALA A 150 -8.79 -32.35 -8.66
CA ALA A 150 -9.07 -31.61 -9.89
C ALA A 150 -9.92 -32.46 -10.83
N ASP A 151 -11.08 -31.94 -11.25
CA ASP A 151 -12.02 -32.66 -12.12
C ASP A 151 -11.57 -32.66 -13.58
N HIS A 152 -10.80 -31.69 -13.99
CA HIS A 152 -10.26 -31.55 -15.36
C HIS A 152 -8.87 -30.87 -15.33
N ALA A 153 -8.16 -30.92 -16.46
CA ALA A 153 -6.91 -30.20 -16.61
C ALA A 153 -7.14 -28.69 -16.72
N GLY A 154 -6.30 -27.87 -16.08
CA GLY A 154 -6.44 -26.41 -16.09
C GLY A 154 -5.41 -25.73 -15.21
N ASP A 155 -5.43 -24.41 -15.26
CA ASP A 155 -4.60 -23.54 -14.42
C ASP A 155 -5.38 -23.10 -13.19
N TYR A 156 -5.07 -23.67 -12.04
CA TYR A 156 -5.90 -23.59 -10.83
C TYR A 156 -5.42 -22.55 -9.85
N TYR A 157 -6.37 -21.86 -9.28
CA TYR A 157 -6.21 -20.91 -8.18
C TYR A 157 -7.13 -21.24 -7.01
N VAL A 158 -6.70 -20.93 -5.82
CA VAL A 158 -7.55 -21.01 -4.61
C VAL A 158 -7.57 -19.68 -3.88
N ASN A 159 -8.76 -19.28 -3.42
CA ASN A 159 -8.89 -18.26 -2.41
C ASN A 159 -8.95 -18.96 -1.05
N CYS A 160 -7.91 -18.78 -0.24
CA CYS A 160 -7.69 -19.51 1.01
C CYS A 160 -7.52 -18.57 2.22
N ARG A 161 -8.20 -17.43 2.20
CA ARG A 161 -8.13 -16.46 3.30
C ARG A 161 -8.54 -17.09 4.62
N GLY A 162 -7.74 -16.89 5.66
CA GLY A 162 -8.07 -17.20 7.05
C GLY A 162 -7.60 -16.08 7.98
N ASN A 163 -8.46 -15.66 8.91
CA ASN A 163 -8.03 -14.77 9.98
C ASN A 163 -7.13 -15.55 10.96
N TYR A 164 -6.08 -14.90 11.48
CA TYR A 164 -5.18 -15.49 12.49
C TYR A 164 -4.42 -16.77 12.07
N VAL A 165 -4.42 -17.10 10.78
CA VAL A 165 -3.59 -18.18 10.24
C VAL A 165 -2.13 -17.84 10.43
N THR A 166 -1.35 -18.76 10.98
CA THR A 166 0.09 -18.57 11.17
C THR A 166 0.91 -19.19 10.05
N LYS A 167 0.36 -20.20 9.40
CA LYS A 167 0.99 -20.86 8.25
C LYS A 167 -0.06 -21.59 7.42
N ILE A 168 0.11 -21.55 6.10
CA ILE A 168 -0.62 -22.39 5.15
C ILE A 168 0.41 -23.18 4.35
N ARG A 169 0.19 -24.50 4.17
CA ARG A 169 0.99 -25.35 3.29
C ARG A 169 0.11 -25.91 2.19
N PHE A 170 0.68 -26.01 1.01
CA PHE A 170 0.02 -26.54 -0.17
C PHE A 170 0.71 -27.81 -0.63
N TYR A 171 -0.07 -28.82 -0.90
CA TYR A 171 0.43 -30.13 -1.35
C TYR A 171 -0.30 -30.53 -2.64
N LYS A 172 0.48 -31.07 -3.58
CA LYS A 172 -0.02 -31.74 -4.79
C LYS A 172 0.40 -33.21 -4.76
N ASN A 173 -0.57 -34.12 -4.80
CA ASN A 173 -0.34 -35.56 -4.74
C ASN A 173 0.53 -36.00 -3.55
N GLY A 174 0.37 -35.34 -2.40
CA GLY A 174 1.13 -35.59 -1.16
C GLY A 174 2.52 -34.95 -1.10
N GLN A 175 2.97 -34.26 -2.14
CA GLN A 175 4.21 -33.50 -2.13
C GLN A 175 3.94 -32.03 -1.80
N GLU A 176 4.66 -31.45 -0.85
CA GLU A 176 4.59 -30.01 -0.57
C GLU A 176 5.11 -29.23 -1.77
N ILE A 177 4.27 -28.33 -2.30
CA ILE A 177 4.61 -27.47 -3.44
C ILE A 177 4.89 -26.03 -3.01
N ALA A 178 4.30 -25.57 -1.90
CA ALA A 178 4.54 -24.26 -1.36
C ALA A 178 4.08 -24.13 0.09
N TYR A 179 4.55 -23.10 0.78
CA TYR A 179 4.00 -22.68 2.06
C TYR A 179 3.96 -21.15 2.16
N ASP A 180 3.03 -20.62 2.94
CA ASP A 180 2.95 -19.20 3.27
C ASP A 180 2.78 -18.99 4.78
N ARG A 181 3.48 -17.97 5.31
CA ARG A 181 3.42 -17.53 6.71
C ARG A 181 2.63 -16.24 6.90
N TYR A 182 2.12 -15.67 5.81
CA TYR A 182 1.69 -14.29 5.79
C TYR A 182 0.24 -14.08 5.35
N GLN A 183 -0.59 -15.10 5.45
CA GLN A 183 -2.02 -15.00 5.13
C GLN A 183 -2.29 -14.65 3.65
N ILE A 184 -1.71 -15.39 2.73
CA ILE A 184 -2.07 -15.33 1.31
C ILE A 184 -3.58 -15.49 1.16
N GLN A 185 -4.17 -14.71 0.26
CA GLN A 185 -5.60 -14.80 -0.03
C GLN A 185 -5.88 -15.61 -1.27
N ILE A 186 -5.17 -15.32 -2.35
CA ILE A 186 -5.25 -16.06 -3.61
C ILE A 186 -3.90 -16.72 -3.81
N PHE A 187 -3.92 -18.03 -4.00
CA PHE A 187 -2.73 -18.81 -4.28
C PHE A 187 -2.89 -19.50 -5.63
N HIS A 188 -1.86 -19.38 -6.47
CA HIS A 188 -1.74 -20.05 -7.75
C HIS A 188 -1.21 -21.47 -7.54
N LEU A 189 -2.03 -22.47 -7.80
CA LEU A 189 -1.65 -23.88 -7.72
C LEU A 189 -0.86 -24.37 -8.95
N GLY A 190 -0.91 -23.57 -10.05
CA GLY A 190 -0.34 -23.92 -11.34
C GLY A 190 -1.21 -24.87 -12.15
N GLN A 191 -0.61 -25.47 -13.16
CA GLN A 191 -1.29 -26.43 -14.03
C GLN A 191 -1.57 -27.74 -13.30
N LEU A 192 -2.84 -28.11 -13.22
CA LEU A 192 -3.29 -29.39 -12.71
C LEU A 192 -3.83 -30.27 -13.85
N GLU A 193 -3.65 -31.58 -13.70
CA GLU A 193 -4.29 -32.59 -14.54
C GLU A 193 -5.54 -33.15 -13.86
N ALA A 194 -6.47 -33.70 -14.63
CA ALA A 194 -7.62 -34.40 -14.08
C ALA A 194 -7.15 -35.55 -13.17
N GLY A 195 -7.62 -35.56 -11.91
CA GLY A 195 -7.22 -36.54 -10.90
C GLY A 195 -6.09 -36.08 -9.98
N ASP A 196 -5.46 -34.93 -10.21
CA ASP A 196 -4.49 -34.37 -9.26
C ASP A 196 -5.18 -34.07 -7.94
N TYR A 197 -4.59 -34.58 -6.84
CA TYR A 197 -5.08 -34.41 -5.47
C TYR A 197 -4.37 -33.27 -4.77
N ILE A 198 -5.13 -32.26 -4.38
CA ILE A 198 -4.62 -31.07 -3.69
C ILE A 198 -5.03 -31.13 -2.22
N SER A 199 -4.07 -30.83 -1.33
CA SER A 199 -4.33 -30.64 0.10
C SER A 199 -3.75 -29.31 0.57
N ILE A 200 -4.51 -28.60 1.40
CA ILE A 200 -4.14 -27.30 1.96
C ILE A 200 -4.26 -27.38 3.46
N GLU A 201 -3.15 -27.28 4.15
CA GLU A 201 -3.05 -27.36 5.60
C GLU A 201 -3.00 -25.95 6.20
N TYR A 202 -3.90 -25.67 7.14
CA TYR A 202 -3.98 -24.42 7.87
C TYR A 202 -3.49 -24.64 9.32
N GLU A 203 -2.51 -23.86 9.72
CA GLU A 203 -2.01 -23.81 11.09
C GLU A 203 -2.36 -22.50 11.78
N TYR A 204 -2.80 -22.60 13.03
CA TYR A 204 -3.12 -21.48 13.91
C TYR A 204 -2.37 -21.61 15.22
N SER A 205 -1.74 -20.56 15.72
CA SER A 205 -0.98 -20.60 16.98
C SER A 205 -1.88 -20.57 18.22
N ASN A 206 -2.98 -19.84 18.18
CA ASN A 206 -3.91 -19.69 19.28
C ASN A 206 -5.29 -19.28 18.78
N VAL A 207 -6.24 -20.19 18.88
CA VAL A 207 -7.64 -19.96 18.53
C VAL A 207 -8.52 -20.28 19.73
N SER A 208 -9.46 -19.41 20.01
CA SER A 208 -10.54 -19.64 20.97
C SER A 208 -11.87 -19.33 20.31
N GLY A 209 -12.79 -20.33 20.29
CA GLY A 209 -14.13 -20.14 19.73
C GLY A 209 -14.28 -20.63 18.29
N SER A 210 -15.20 -20.03 17.57
CA SER A 210 -15.59 -20.42 16.20
C SER A 210 -15.22 -19.31 15.21
N GLU A 211 -14.74 -19.73 14.04
CA GLU A 211 -14.36 -18.84 12.92
C GLU A 211 -15.01 -19.35 11.63
N VAL A 212 -15.19 -18.44 10.69
CA VAL A 212 -15.63 -18.73 9.33
C VAL A 212 -14.70 -18.05 8.34
N ALA A 213 -14.23 -18.79 7.36
CA ALA A 213 -13.33 -18.30 6.32
C ALA A 213 -13.85 -18.70 4.94
N PRO A 214 -13.80 -17.79 3.94
CA PRO A 214 -14.13 -18.15 2.57
C PRO A 214 -13.07 -19.07 1.98
N PHE A 215 -13.50 -20.07 1.20
CA PHE A 215 -12.64 -20.93 0.41
C PHE A 215 -13.27 -21.15 -0.96
N TYR A 216 -12.57 -20.74 -2.00
CA TYR A 216 -13.01 -20.87 -3.40
C TYR A 216 -11.92 -21.52 -4.22
N VAL A 217 -12.31 -22.33 -5.17
CA VAL A 217 -11.43 -22.86 -6.21
C VAL A 217 -11.86 -22.27 -7.54
N ALA A 218 -10.91 -21.88 -8.36
CA ALA A 218 -11.20 -21.40 -9.70
C ALA A 218 -10.12 -21.83 -10.69
N THR A 219 -10.45 -21.90 -11.96
CA THR A 219 -9.51 -22.00 -13.05
C THR A 219 -9.28 -20.64 -13.72
N PHE A 220 -8.09 -20.42 -14.23
CA PHE A 220 -7.72 -19.24 -14.96
C PHE A 220 -7.61 -19.53 -16.45
N HIS A 221 -8.26 -18.70 -17.25
CA HIS A 221 -8.29 -18.81 -18.72
C HIS A 221 -7.43 -17.69 -19.32
N GLN A 222 -6.20 -18.04 -19.67
CA GLN A 222 -5.22 -17.09 -20.18
C GLN A 222 -5.66 -16.43 -21.48
N ASP A 223 -6.27 -17.18 -22.40
CA ASP A 223 -6.77 -16.68 -23.68
C ASP A 223 -7.87 -15.61 -23.51
N VAL A 224 -8.71 -15.76 -22.48
CA VAL A 224 -9.72 -14.76 -22.11
C VAL A 224 -9.06 -13.54 -21.50
N PHE A 225 -8.09 -13.74 -20.61
CA PHE A 225 -7.33 -12.65 -20.01
C PHE A 225 -6.55 -11.83 -21.06
N GLU A 226 -5.99 -12.46 -22.07
CA GLU A 226 -5.27 -11.79 -23.15
C GLU A 226 -6.14 -10.79 -23.92
N ASN A 227 -7.46 -11.01 -24.01
CA ASN A 227 -8.38 -10.01 -24.58
C ASN A 227 -8.53 -8.79 -23.68
N VAL A 228 -8.62 -8.99 -22.35
CA VAL A 228 -8.63 -7.91 -21.36
C VAL A 228 -7.32 -7.11 -21.44
N TYR A 229 -6.19 -7.80 -21.42
CA TYR A 229 -4.87 -7.18 -21.47
C TYR A 229 -4.67 -6.35 -22.74
N ARG A 230 -5.07 -6.88 -23.92
CA ARG A 230 -4.99 -6.14 -25.18
C ARG A 230 -5.80 -4.85 -25.13
N GLU A 231 -7.01 -4.90 -24.60
CA GLU A 231 -7.84 -3.71 -24.51
C GLU A 231 -7.27 -2.68 -23.53
N LEU A 232 -6.77 -3.11 -22.36
CA LEU A 232 -6.10 -2.23 -21.42
C LEU A 232 -4.86 -1.55 -22.01
N THR A 233 -4.11 -2.26 -22.87
CA THR A 233 -2.86 -1.75 -23.43
C THR A 233 -3.03 -0.93 -24.69
N ASN A 234 -4.22 -0.91 -25.33
CA ASN A 234 -4.48 -0.12 -26.52
C ASN A 234 -4.31 1.39 -26.27
N HIS A 235 -4.66 1.88 -25.08
CA HIS A 235 -4.62 3.30 -24.71
C HIS A 235 -4.08 3.46 -23.30
N MET A 236 -2.77 3.30 -23.15
CA MET A 236 -2.06 3.49 -21.88
C MET A 236 -1.56 4.93 -21.74
N LEU A 237 -1.44 5.39 -20.51
CA LEU A 237 -0.71 6.61 -20.20
C LEU A 237 0.78 6.41 -20.49
N GLU A 238 1.31 7.10 -21.47
CA GLU A 238 2.74 7.15 -21.77
C GLU A 238 3.44 8.07 -20.77
N VAL A 239 4.08 7.45 -19.78
CA VAL A 239 4.71 8.18 -18.67
C VAL A 239 6.07 8.71 -19.09
N GLU A 240 6.24 10.03 -19.08
CA GLU A 240 7.49 10.72 -19.42
C GLU A 240 8.33 11.03 -18.17
N THR A 241 7.67 11.36 -17.06
CA THR A 241 8.37 11.74 -15.82
C THR A 241 7.67 11.14 -14.60
N VAL A 242 8.46 10.48 -13.76
CA VAL A 242 8.06 10.04 -12.41
C VAL A 242 9.06 10.57 -11.40
N LYS A 243 8.59 11.29 -10.38
CA LYS A 243 9.36 11.76 -9.21
C LYS A 243 8.52 11.59 -7.96
N ASP A 244 9.12 11.82 -6.79
CA ASP A 244 8.38 11.80 -5.53
C ASP A 244 7.22 12.79 -5.55
N GLY A 245 5.98 12.26 -5.48
CA GLY A 245 4.76 13.05 -5.52
C GLY A 245 4.46 13.71 -6.86
N TYR A 246 5.08 13.28 -7.97
CA TYR A 246 4.85 13.87 -9.28
C TYR A 246 4.89 12.82 -10.40
N VAL A 247 3.86 12.83 -11.25
CA VAL A 247 3.77 12.04 -12.47
C VAL A 247 3.30 12.92 -13.60
N TYR A 248 3.97 12.80 -14.75
CA TYR A 248 3.60 13.50 -15.99
C TYR A 248 3.70 12.55 -17.17
N GLY A 249 2.74 12.64 -18.08
CA GLY A 249 2.71 11.83 -19.29
C GLY A 249 1.64 12.28 -20.27
N THR A 250 1.51 11.53 -21.35
CA THR A 250 0.55 11.74 -22.41
C THR A 250 -0.36 10.54 -22.58
N ILE A 251 -1.60 10.77 -22.98
CA ILE A 251 -2.56 9.71 -23.29
C ILE A 251 -3.40 10.09 -24.50
N GLU A 252 -3.71 9.10 -25.33
CA GLU A 252 -4.66 9.23 -26.42
C GLU A 252 -5.99 8.58 -26.03
N MET A 253 -7.05 9.41 -25.98
CA MET A 253 -8.41 8.96 -25.67
C MET A 253 -9.19 8.76 -26.97
N PRO A 254 -9.65 7.53 -27.29
CA PRO A 254 -10.41 7.27 -28.51
C PRO A 254 -11.80 7.91 -28.49
N GLU A 255 -12.35 8.15 -27.30
CA GLU A 255 -13.64 8.75 -27.00
C GLU A 255 -13.63 9.30 -25.57
N ASP A 256 -14.72 9.91 -25.12
CA ASP A 256 -14.86 10.38 -23.74
C ASP A 256 -14.85 9.20 -22.77
N LYS A 257 -13.74 8.99 -22.06
CA LYS A 257 -13.50 7.86 -21.17
C LYS A 257 -12.95 8.30 -19.82
N THR A 258 -12.91 7.35 -18.91
CA THR A 258 -12.18 7.49 -17.64
C THR A 258 -10.72 7.11 -17.84
N LEU A 259 -9.79 8.00 -17.47
CA LEU A 259 -8.43 7.61 -17.17
C LEU A 259 -8.43 6.95 -15.78
N PHE A 260 -8.35 5.63 -15.76
CA PHE A 260 -8.09 4.86 -14.55
C PHE A 260 -6.60 4.86 -14.26
N THR A 261 -6.20 5.07 -13.02
CA THR A 261 -4.78 4.99 -12.63
C THR A 261 -4.56 4.02 -11.48
N SER A 262 -3.36 3.45 -11.37
CA SER A 262 -2.91 2.73 -10.17
C SER A 262 -2.40 3.68 -9.06
N ILE A 263 -2.59 4.98 -9.21
CA ILE A 263 -2.26 5.98 -8.20
C ILE A 263 -3.33 5.92 -7.09
N PRO A 264 -2.94 5.69 -5.82
CA PRO A 264 -3.90 5.68 -4.72
C PRO A 264 -4.60 7.02 -4.56
N TYR A 265 -5.91 6.98 -4.34
CA TYR A 265 -6.71 8.17 -4.09
C TYR A 265 -6.34 8.81 -2.74
N ASP A 266 -6.02 10.10 -2.79
CA ASP A 266 -5.82 10.96 -1.62
C ASP A 266 -6.20 12.40 -2.01
N GLU A 267 -6.75 13.17 -1.08
CA GLU A 267 -7.17 14.55 -1.33
C GLU A 267 -5.99 15.53 -1.50
N GLY A 268 -4.77 15.08 -1.20
CA GLY A 268 -3.54 15.86 -1.42
C GLY A 268 -3.10 15.92 -2.88
N TRP A 269 -3.70 15.14 -3.76
CA TRP A 269 -3.40 15.19 -5.18
C TRP A 269 -4.00 16.43 -5.86
N THR A 270 -3.30 16.94 -6.83
CA THR A 270 -3.80 17.89 -7.83
C THR A 270 -3.58 17.28 -9.20
N VAL A 271 -4.66 17.14 -9.96
CA VAL A 271 -4.63 16.59 -11.32
C VAL A 271 -4.84 17.72 -12.31
N LYS A 272 -4.02 17.74 -13.37
CA LYS A 272 -4.19 18.66 -14.50
C LYS A 272 -4.24 17.88 -15.80
N VAL A 273 -5.14 18.27 -16.68
CA VAL A 273 -5.22 17.84 -18.08
C VAL A 273 -4.98 19.06 -18.95
N ASP A 274 -4.01 18.98 -19.86
CA ASP A 274 -3.59 20.09 -20.74
C ASP A 274 -3.27 21.39 -19.97
N GLY A 275 -2.61 21.22 -18.80
CA GLY A 275 -2.23 22.31 -17.91
C GLY A 275 -3.38 22.91 -17.09
N LYS A 276 -4.62 22.46 -17.25
CA LYS A 276 -5.78 22.93 -16.48
C LYS A 276 -6.11 21.96 -15.37
N LYS A 277 -6.35 22.47 -14.16
CA LYS A 277 -6.81 21.65 -13.04
C LYS A 277 -8.19 21.06 -13.36
N VAL A 278 -8.32 19.76 -13.13
CA VAL A 278 -9.56 18.99 -13.30
C VAL A 278 -9.94 18.30 -12.00
N ASP A 279 -11.21 17.95 -11.88
CA ASP A 279 -11.70 17.13 -10.78
C ASP A 279 -11.31 15.67 -11.00
N TYR A 280 -11.10 14.97 -9.91
CA TYR A 280 -10.83 13.54 -9.88
C TYR A 280 -11.63 12.86 -8.78
N TYR A 281 -11.83 11.57 -8.89
CA TYR A 281 -12.66 10.81 -7.97
C TYR A 281 -12.01 9.47 -7.65
N LYS A 282 -12.55 8.82 -6.62
CA LYS A 282 -12.13 7.49 -6.24
C LYS A 282 -12.81 6.46 -7.15
N VAL A 283 -12.01 5.69 -7.87
CA VAL A 283 -12.46 4.59 -8.73
C VAL A 283 -11.99 3.26 -8.16
N ALA A 284 -12.76 2.22 -8.38
CA ALA A 284 -12.50 0.88 -7.86
C ALA A 284 -12.15 0.88 -6.37
N GLY A 285 -12.76 1.78 -5.59
CA GLY A 285 -12.62 1.88 -4.14
C GLY A 285 -11.28 2.41 -3.62
N ALA A 286 -10.26 2.58 -4.47
CA ALA A 286 -8.89 2.86 -4.01
C ALA A 286 -8.08 3.85 -4.88
N PHE A 287 -8.37 3.98 -6.15
CA PHE A 287 -7.52 4.65 -7.12
C PHE A 287 -8.09 5.96 -7.60
N ILE A 288 -7.25 6.75 -8.28
CA ILE A 288 -7.67 7.97 -8.94
C ILE A 288 -8.27 7.63 -10.32
N GLY A 289 -9.50 8.10 -10.55
CA GLY A 289 -10.14 8.20 -11.85
C GLY A 289 -10.30 9.65 -12.28
N VAL A 290 -10.12 9.92 -13.57
CA VAL A 290 -10.26 11.26 -14.17
C VAL A 290 -11.05 11.15 -15.46
N ASP A 291 -12.07 11.98 -15.66
CA ASP A 291 -12.79 12.05 -16.91
C ASP A 291 -12.01 12.88 -17.92
N ILE A 292 -11.71 12.29 -19.07
CA ILE A 292 -10.98 12.93 -20.16
C ILE A 292 -11.77 12.77 -21.45
N GLY A 293 -11.92 13.86 -22.19
CA GLY A 293 -12.57 13.86 -23.49
C GLY A 293 -11.77 13.13 -24.56
N ALA A 294 -12.34 12.93 -25.76
CA ALA A 294 -11.64 12.36 -26.89
C ALA A 294 -10.48 13.23 -27.35
N GLY A 295 -9.33 12.63 -27.70
CA GLY A 295 -8.15 13.30 -28.24
C GLY A 295 -6.86 12.95 -27.52
N SER A 296 -5.78 13.63 -27.91
CA SER A 296 -4.46 13.49 -27.28
C SER A 296 -4.32 14.54 -26.16
N HIS A 297 -3.98 14.08 -24.96
CA HIS A 297 -3.94 14.92 -23.76
C HIS A 297 -2.64 14.74 -22.99
N THR A 298 -2.17 15.82 -22.36
CA THR A 298 -1.13 15.77 -21.33
C THR A 298 -1.79 15.64 -19.97
N VAL A 299 -1.25 14.77 -19.09
CA VAL A 299 -1.78 14.58 -17.75
C VAL A 299 -0.67 14.75 -16.73
N GLU A 300 -0.95 15.57 -15.70
CA GLU A 300 -0.02 15.86 -14.61
C GLU A 300 -0.69 15.53 -13.27
N PHE A 301 -0.03 14.72 -12.46
CA PHE A 301 -0.39 14.46 -11.07
C PHE A 301 0.68 15.07 -10.17
N SER A 302 0.28 15.91 -9.23
CA SER A 302 1.18 16.47 -8.23
C SER A 302 0.60 16.31 -6.83
N TYR A 303 1.40 15.80 -5.90
CA TYR A 303 0.96 15.49 -4.54
C TYR A 303 1.56 16.42 -3.51
N MET A 304 0.71 16.94 -2.64
CA MET A 304 1.10 17.70 -1.47
C MET A 304 0.31 17.20 -0.25
N PRO A 305 0.98 16.65 0.78
CA PRO A 305 0.30 16.17 1.97
C PRO A 305 -0.58 17.24 2.61
N GLN A 306 -1.79 16.85 3.01
CA GLN A 306 -2.69 17.73 3.76
C GLN A 306 -2.01 18.23 5.05
N GLY A 307 -2.20 19.50 5.36
CA GLY A 307 -1.61 20.12 6.54
C GLY A 307 -0.14 20.51 6.41
N MET A 308 0.59 20.11 5.36
CA MET A 308 2.00 20.45 5.18
C MET A 308 2.23 21.98 5.15
N LEU A 309 1.41 22.72 4.42
CA LEU A 309 1.49 24.19 4.39
C LEU A 309 1.23 24.83 5.76
N PHE A 310 0.25 24.30 6.51
CA PHE A 310 0.00 24.74 7.88
C PHE A 310 1.17 24.42 8.80
N GLY A 311 1.75 23.24 8.70
CA GLY A 311 2.94 22.85 9.47
C GLY A 311 4.14 23.75 9.18
N ILE A 312 4.39 24.06 7.91
CA ILE A 312 5.44 25.00 7.48
C ILE A 312 5.17 26.40 8.06
N ALA A 313 3.94 26.91 7.94
CA ALA A 313 3.60 28.22 8.47
C ALA A 313 3.79 28.31 10.00
N ILE A 314 3.35 27.30 10.75
CA ILE A 314 3.56 27.22 12.21
C ILE A 314 5.05 27.16 12.53
N SER A 315 5.83 26.35 11.81
CA SER A 315 7.27 26.22 12.01
C SER A 315 8.01 27.55 11.79
N VAL A 316 7.63 28.29 10.73
CA VAL A 316 8.18 29.63 10.45
C VAL A 316 7.83 30.62 11.55
N ILE A 317 6.57 30.62 12.02
CA ILE A 317 6.14 31.49 13.12
C ILE A 317 6.92 31.17 14.40
N CYS A 318 7.05 29.89 14.76
CA CYS A 318 7.82 29.48 15.93
C CYS A 318 9.30 29.90 15.82
N MET A 319 9.91 29.76 14.64
CA MET A 319 11.29 30.20 14.39
C MET A 319 11.45 31.71 14.57
N VAL A 320 10.51 32.50 14.05
CA VAL A 320 10.53 33.97 14.22
C VAL A 320 10.37 34.35 15.70
N LEU A 321 9.43 33.72 16.41
CA LEU A 321 9.24 33.94 17.84
C LEU A 321 10.50 33.60 18.66
N LEU A 322 11.17 32.51 18.33
CA LEU A 322 12.44 32.12 18.95
C LEU A 322 13.52 33.19 18.73
N LEU A 323 13.70 33.65 17.48
CA LEU A 323 14.67 34.69 17.16
C LEU A 323 14.37 36.01 17.90
N VAL A 324 13.09 36.39 17.98
CA VAL A 324 12.66 37.56 18.75
C VAL A 324 12.93 37.38 20.25
N SER A 325 12.65 36.22 20.82
CA SER A 325 12.93 35.96 22.25
C SER A 325 14.40 36.08 22.58
N LEU A 326 15.27 35.51 21.75
CA LEU A 326 16.71 35.62 21.91
C LEU A 326 17.21 37.07 21.83
N GLN A 327 16.64 37.89 20.93
CA GLN A 327 16.98 39.30 20.85
C GLN A 327 16.50 40.10 22.08
N VAL A 328 15.31 39.76 22.58
CA VAL A 328 14.76 40.38 23.80
C VAL A 328 15.60 40.03 25.03
N GLU A 329 15.99 38.76 25.18
CA GLU A 329 16.86 38.31 26.26
C GLU A 329 18.20 39.07 26.24
N LYS A 330 18.86 39.15 25.07
CA LYS A 330 20.07 39.88 24.89
C LYS A 330 19.95 41.36 25.24
N LYS A 331 18.86 42.03 24.86
CA LYS A 331 18.57 43.41 25.25
C LYS A 331 18.34 43.58 26.77
N LEU A 332 17.65 42.61 27.38
CA LEU A 332 17.39 42.62 28.83
C LEU A 332 18.69 42.40 29.60
N GLU A 333 19.57 41.55 29.12
CA GLU A 333 20.90 41.31 29.73
C GLU A 333 21.78 42.54 29.66
N VAL A 334 21.87 43.20 28.50
CA VAL A 334 22.56 44.48 28.35
C VAL A 334 22.01 45.53 29.32
N ARG A 335 20.69 45.68 29.42
CA ARG A 335 20.05 46.63 30.38
C ARG A 335 20.30 46.27 31.84
N ARG A 336 20.45 44.98 32.18
CA ARG A 336 20.82 44.55 33.54
C ARG A 336 22.24 44.92 33.86
N ILE A 337 23.18 44.73 32.93
CA ILE A 337 24.58 45.12 33.06
C ILE A 337 24.72 46.66 33.20
N GLU A 338 24.02 47.43 32.35
CA GLU A 338 24.02 48.89 32.43
C GLU A 338 23.47 49.39 33.79
N LYS A 339 22.39 48.77 34.31
CA LYS A 339 21.84 49.10 35.64
C LYS A 339 22.79 48.72 36.77
N ALA A 340 23.49 47.60 36.65
CA ALA A 340 24.50 47.18 37.65
C ALA A 340 25.66 48.17 37.69
N ASN A 341 26.22 48.51 36.52
CA ASN A 341 27.32 49.49 36.41
C ASN A 341 26.91 50.88 36.93
N ALA A 342 25.66 51.36 36.63
CA ALA A 342 25.14 52.64 37.15
C ALA A 342 24.92 52.63 38.68
N ARG A 343 24.68 51.46 39.29
CA ARG A 343 24.62 51.32 40.75
C ARG A 343 26.02 51.38 41.38
N GLU A 344 27.00 50.68 40.80
CA GLU A 344 28.39 50.76 41.24
C GLU A 344 28.98 52.18 41.11
N GLU A 345 28.64 52.92 40.05
CA GLU A 345 29.07 54.32 39.88
C GLU A 345 28.43 55.27 40.91
N ASN A 346 27.18 55.00 41.32
CA ASN A 346 26.50 55.80 42.37
C ASN A 346 26.97 55.46 43.82
N GLU A 347 27.55 54.26 44.05
CA GLU A 347 28.08 53.85 45.38
C GLU A 347 29.53 54.28 45.57
N LYS A 348 30.28 54.64 44.52
CA LYS A 348 31.67 55.14 44.59
C LYS A 348 31.89 56.62 44.97
N PRO A 349 30.86 57.55 44.98
CA PRO A 349 31.13 58.92 45.45
C PRO A 349 31.52 59.01 46.93
N GLY A 350 31.13 57.98 47.75
CA GLY A 350 31.50 57.96 49.17
C GLY A 350 32.98 57.65 49.46
N GLU A 351 33.59 56.76 48.62
CA GLU A 351 35.02 56.40 48.77
C GLU A 351 35.97 57.53 48.31
N LYS A 352 35.63 58.24 47.22
CA LYS A 352 36.47 59.39 46.76
C LYS A 352 36.40 60.58 47.71
N LEU A 353 35.26 60.82 48.36
CA LEU A 353 35.16 61.85 49.41
C LEU A 353 35.90 61.43 50.69
N ALA A 354 36.01 60.15 51.01
CA ALA A 354 36.76 59.66 52.15
C ALA A 354 38.31 59.81 51.90
N GLU A 355 38.78 59.50 50.69
CA GLU A 355 40.19 59.66 50.31
C GLU A 355 40.61 61.14 50.22
N GLU A 356 39.72 62.04 49.71
CA GLU A 356 40.01 63.50 49.72
C GLU A 356 40.00 64.07 51.16
N VAL A 357 39.14 63.59 52.02
CA VAL A 357 39.12 64.05 53.44
C VAL A 357 40.31 63.50 54.19
N GLU A 358 40.76 62.26 53.96
CA GLU A 358 41.96 61.68 54.58
C GLU A 358 43.23 62.43 54.12
N THR A 359 43.33 62.82 52.84
CA THR A 359 44.50 63.61 52.30
C THR A 359 44.50 65.03 52.82
N ASP A 360 43.36 65.67 53.04
CA ASP A 360 43.26 66.99 53.65
C ASP A 360 43.59 66.99 55.16
N ILE A 361 43.29 65.91 55.91
CA ILE A 361 43.70 65.75 57.30
C ILE A 361 45.18 65.54 57.44
N GLU A 362 45.82 64.72 56.57
CA GLU A 362 47.30 64.53 56.56
C GLU A 362 48.03 65.80 56.22
N ASN A 363 47.47 66.66 55.39
CA ASN A 363 48.12 67.96 55.09
C ASN A 363 47.91 69.00 56.19
N LEU A 364 46.98 68.81 57.08
CA LEU A 364 46.77 69.71 58.24
C LEU A 364 47.64 69.32 59.50
N GLU A 365 48.09 68.06 59.56
CA GLU A 365 49.01 67.60 60.65
C GLU A 365 50.47 67.91 60.41
N ASN A 366 50.87 68.38 59.17
CA ASN A 366 52.26 68.69 58.77
C ASN A 366 52.53 70.21 58.72
N VAL A 367 51.75 71.06 59.32
CA VAL A 367 52.01 72.51 59.58
C VAL A 367 52.11 72.72 61.07
#